data_229887802693c63e26891d275d4daf93
#
_entry.id   229887802693c63e26891d275d4daf93
#
_cell.length_a   1.000
_cell.length_b   1.000
_cell.length_c   1.000
_cell.angle_alpha   90.00
_cell.angle_beta   90.00
_cell.angle_gamma   90.00
#
_symmetry.space_group_name_H-M   'P 1'
#
loop_
_entity.id
_entity.type
_entity.pdbx_description
1 polymer ?
#
loop_
_entity_poly.entity_id
_entity_poly.type
_entity_poly.pdbx_seq_one_letter_code
_entity_poly.pdbx_strand_id
1 'polypeptide(L)'
;MAEFYLKILLIGDSSVGKTSLLFRYTDNYFSEEMISTIGVEYKEKVITLNNRKIALQIWDTSGQERFRSITQNFYRGADGVFFVFDVTNKNSFENIKVWLNEPQVVELNSQKILVGNKIDLKEQRVISKEKMEELGVKINLVSFETSAKTGENVEEIFTKIAELILSNKSEDEVKQLYSKDKQNISIVSEESSGTKINKQCCA
;
A
#
# COMPACT_ATOMS: atom_id res chain seq x y z
N MET A 1 -18.72 -1.29 -12.92
CA MET A 1 -17.35 -0.80 -13.10
C MET A 1 -17.04 0.16 -11.98
N ALA A 2 -15.78 0.26 -11.55
CA ALA A 2 -15.38 1.26 -10.57
C ALA A 2 -15.51 2.66 -11.16
N GLU A 3 -15.83 3.63 -10.29
CA GLU A 3 -15.97 5.04 -10.68
C GLU A 3 -14.66 5.78 -10.58
N PHE A 4 -13.79 5.36 -9.64
CA PHE A 4 -12.45 5.93 -9.46
C PHE A 4 -11.44 4.84 -9.12
N TYR A 5 -10.18 5.24 -9.27
CA TYR A 5 -9.03 4.46 -8.85
C TYR A 5 -8.22 5.26 -7.83
N LEU A 6 -7.87 4.64 -6.73
CA LEU A 6 -7.01 5.21 -5.71
C LEU A 6 -5.76 4.35 -5.59
N LYS A 7 -4.61 4.94 -5.82
CA LYS A 7 -3.33 4.27 -5.70
C LYS A 7 -2.83 4.35 -4.27
N ILE A 8 -2.63 3.17 -3.66
CA ILE A 8 -2.20 3.03 -2.26
C ILE A 8 -0.87 2.27 -2.21
N LEU A 9 0.09 2.81 -1.48
CA LEU A 9 1.39 2.17 -1.25
C LEU A 9 1.48 1.58 0.14
N LEU A 10 2.10 0.42 0.26
CA LEU A 10 2.54 -0.17 1.52
C LEU A 10 4.06 -0.01 1.63
N ILE A 11 4.53 0.79 2.59
CA ILE A 11 5.95 1.12 2.81
C ILE A 11 6.35 0.72 4.23
N GLY A 12 7.58 0.28 4.41
CA GLY A 12 8.14 -0.16 5.69
C GLY A 12 9.18 -1.26 5.50
N ASP A 13 9.82 -1.65 6.58
CA ASP A 13 10.90 -2.64 6.57
C ASP A 13 10.46 -4.00 6.03
N SER A 14 11.44 -4.85 5.71
CA SER A 14 11.17 -6.25 5.37
C SER A 14 10.53 -6.98 6.54
N SER A 15 9.66 -7.94 6.25
CA SER A 15 9.01 -8.84 7.23
C SER A 15 8.07 -8.18 8.23
N VAL A 16 7.71 -6.89 8.10
CA VAL A 16 6.70 -6.24 8.95
C VAL A 16 5.26 -6.68 8.62
N GLY A 17 5.07 -7.39 7.50
CA GLY A 17 3.78 -7.96 7.09
C GLY A 17 2.98 -7.13 6.11
N LYS A 18 3.61 -6.27 5.30
CA LYS A 18 2.95 -5.50 4.22
C LYS A 18 2.21 -6.41 3.25
N THR A 19 2.90 -7.41 2.72
CA THR A 19 2.34 -8.43 1.83
C THR A 19 1.21 -9.21 2.49
N SER A 20 1.37 -9.55 3.77
CA SER A 20 0.31 -10.23 4.52
C SER A 20 -0.95 -9.38 4.70
N LEU A 21 -0.79 -8.07 4.92
CA LEU A 21 -1.91 -7.12 4.95
C LEU A 21 -2.60 -7.03 3.59
N LEU A 22 -1.83 -6.96 2.50
CA LEU A 22 -2.36 -6.95 1.14
C LEU A 22 -3.25 -8.19 0.87
N PHE A 23 -2.70 -9.40 1.08
CA PHE A 23 -3.43 -10.64 0.83
C PHE A 23 -4.61 -10.85 1.80
N ARG A 24 -4.45 -10.45 3.07
CA ARG A 24 -5.57 -10.49 4.02
C ARG A 24 -6.72 -9.60 3.56
N TYR A 25 -6.41 -8.40 3.10
CA TYR A 25 -7.41 -7.46 2.63
C TYR A 25 -8.08 -7.89 1.33
N THR A 26 -7.30 -8.34 0.33
CA THR A 26 -7.83 -8.65 -1.01
C THR A 26 -8.46 -10.03 -1.09
N ASP A 27 -7.81 -11.04 -0.54
CA ASP A 27 -8.18 -12.45 -0.74
C ASP A 27 -8.66 -13.14 0.55
N ASN A 28 -8.70 -12.40 1.66
CA ASN A 28 -8.93 -12.97 3.01
C ASN A 28 -7.98 -14.14 3.32
N TYR A 29 -6.75 -14.05 2.84
CA TYR A 29 -5.73 -15.09 2.96
C TYR A 29 -4.57 -14.63 3.86
N PHE A 30 -4.04 -15.58 4.64
CA PHE A 30 -2.84 -15.39 5.46
C PHE A 30 -2.02 -16.69 5.47
N SER A 31 -0.70 -16.57 5.39
CA SER A 31 0.26 -17.65 5.61
C SER A 31 1.41 -17.15 6.47
N GLU A 32 1.89 -17.99 7.37
CA GLU A 32 3.12 -17.72 8.14
C GLU A 32 4.38 -17.88 7.28
N GLU A 33 4.29 -18.65 6.19
CA GLU A 33 5.39 -18.97 5.27
C GLU A 33 5.45 -17.98 4.08
N MET A 34 5.11 -16.72 4.29
CA MET A 34 5.18 -15.72 3.22
C MET A 34 6.63 -15.47 2.80
N ILE A 35 6.90 -15.68 1.52
CA ILE A 35 8.21 -15.40 0.92
C ILE A 35 8.41 -13.87 0.85
N SER A 36 9.66 -13.42 1.05
CA SER A 36 9.98 -11.99 0.93
C SER A 36 9.66 -11.46 -0.47
N THR A 37 8.99 -10.34 -0.54
CA THR A 37 8.61 -9.67 -1.79
C THR A 37 9.86 -9.27 -2.58
N ILE A 38 9.93 -9.67 -3.85
CA ILE A 38 10.98 -9.25 -4.79
C ILE A 38 10.37 -8.13 -5.66
N GLY A 39 10.85 -6.90 -5.48
CA GLY A 39 10.32 -5.75 -6.22
C GLY A 39 8.99 -5.24 -5.67
N VAL A 40 7.93 -5.33 -6.43
CA VAL A 40 6.61 -4.79 -6.11
C VAL A 40 5.53 -5.82 -6.46
N GLU A 41 4.58 -6.04 -5.54
CA GLU A 41 3.36 -6.82 -5.78
C GLU A 41 2.18 -5.85 -5.95
N TYR A 42 1.25 -6.16 -6.85
CA TYR A 42 0.09 -5.34 -7.14
C TYR A 42 -1.20 -6.13 -7.01
N LYS A 43 -2.18 -5.56 -6.33
CA LYS A 43 -3.56 -6.09 -6.29
C LYS A 43 -4.58 -4.95 -6.34
N GLU A 44 -5.78 -5.29 -6.79
CA GLU A 44 -6.91 -4.37 -6.85
C GLU A 44 -8.11 -4.94 -6.10
N LYS A 45 -8.78 -4.08 -5.33
CA LYS A 45 -10.07 -4.41 -4.70
C LYS A 45 -11.05 -3.27 -4.89
N VAL A 46 -12.25 -3.59 -5.39
CA VAL A 46 -13.33 -2.62 -5.52
C VAL A 46 -14.13 -2.57 -4.22
N ILE A 47 -14.26 -1.39 -3.66
CA ILE A 47 -15.08 -1.10 -2.48
C ILE A 47 -16.23 -0.17 -2.84
N THR A 48 -17.25 -0.11 -1.98
CA THR A 48 -18.33 0.88 -2.08
C THR A 48 -18.22 1.83 -0.89
N LEU A 49 -17.97 3.11 -1.15
CA LEU A 49 -17.90 4.15 -0.14
C LEU A 49 -18.77 5.33 -0.57
N ASN A 50 -19.67 5.79 0.31
CA ASN A 50 -20.63 6.87 0.02
C ASN A 50 -21.43 6.64 -1.28
N ASN A 51 -21.92 5.43 -1.50
CA ASN A 51 -22.63 4.97 -2.69
C ASN A 51 -21.82 5.04 -4.00
N ARG A 52 -20.50 5.16 -3.93
CA ARG A 52 -19.58 5.20 -5.08
C ARG A 52 -18.69 3.96 -5.09
N LYS A 53 -18.47 3.37 -6.26
CA LYS A 53 -17.56 2.23 -6.45
C LYS A 53 -16.15 2.73 -6.71
N ILE A 54 -15.23 2.37 -5.83
CA ILE A 54 -13.83 2.81 -5.84
C ILE A 54 -12.94 1.59 -5.97
N ALA A 55 -12.04 1.58 -6.93
CA ALA A 55 -10.99 0.58 -7.04
C ALA A 55 -9.76 1.04 -6.25
N LEU A 56 -9.39 0.30 -5.23
CA LEU A 56 -8.14 0.50 -4.51
C LEU A 56 -7.05 -0.30 -5.21
N GLN A 57 -6.11 0.40 -5.83
CA GLN A 57 -4.92 -0.15 -6.46
C GLN A 57 -3.80 -0.19 -5.43
N ILE A 58 -3.54 -1.36 -4.89
CA ILE A 58 -2.64 -1.53 -3.76
C ILE A 58 -1.29 -2.07 -4.25
N TRP A 59 -0.24 -1.32 -3.95
CA TRP A 59 1.13 -1.59 -4.34
C TRP A 59 1.95 -1.95 -3.11
N ASP A 60 2.25 -3.24 -2.94
CA ASP A 60 3.12 -3.74 -1.89
C ASP A 60 4.57 -3.66 -2.33
N THR A 61 5.36 -2.88 -1.65
CA THR A 61 6.77 -2.67 -1.99
C THR A 61 7.68 -3.55 -1.15
N SER A 62 8.77 -4.04 -1.75
CA SER A 62 9.82 -4.70 -0.98
C SER A 62 10.39 -3.76 0.08
N GLY A 63 10.44 -4.23 1.32
CA GLY A 63 11.08 -3.51 2.43
C GLY A 63 12.59 -3.67 2.49
N GLN A 64 13.20 -4.37 1.51
CA GLN A 64 14.63 -4.57 1.47
C GLN A 64 15.32 -3.37 0.81
N GLU A 65 16.34 -2.84 1.45
CA GLU A 65 17.11 -1.66 1.01
C GLU A 65 17.71 -1.82 -0.40
N ARG A 66 18.09 -3.04 -0.77
CA ARG A 66 18.66 -3.35 -2.11
C ARG A 66 17.67 -3.17 -3.26
N PHE A 67 16.37 -3.15 -2.98
CA PHE A 67 15.32 -2.93 -3.99
C PHE A 67 14.75 -1.51 -3.99
N ARG A 68 15.22 -0.60 -3.11
CA ARG A 68 14.69 0.76 -2.99
C ARG A 68 14.69 1.52 -4.30
N SER A 69 15.78 1.48 -5.05
CA SER A 69 15.87 2.19 -6.34
C SER A 69 14.83 1.73 -7.37
N ILE A 70 14.39 0.47 -7.28
CA ILE A 70 13.36 -0.09 -8.15
C ILE A 70 11.98 0.32 -7.63
N THR A 71 11.74 0.17 -6.32
CA THR A 71 10.42 0.43 -5.72
C THR A 71 10.04 1.91 -5.75
N GLN A 72 11.00 2.83 -5.66
CA GLN A 72 10.78 4.27 -5.72
C GLN A 72 10.10 4.74 -7.02
N ASN A 73 10.34 4.05 -8.14
CA ASN A 73 9.68 4.36 -9.41
C ASN A 73 8.15 4.18 -9.34
N PHE A 74 7.67 3.35 -8.40
CA PHE A 74 6.24 3.11 -8.21
C PHE A 74 5.57 4.08 -7.24
N TYR A 75 6.32 4.96 -6.57
CA TYR A 75 5.75 5.91 -5.59
C TYR A 75 4.98 7.05 -6.27
N ARG A 76 5.36 7.41 -7.47
CA ARG A 76 4.73 8.51 -8.20
C ARG A 76 3.23 8.32 -8.36
N GLY A 77 2.48 9.37 -8.03
CA GLY A 77 1.03 9.41 -8.18
C GLY A 77 0.27 8.60 -7.13
N ALA A 78 0.91 8.24 -6.02
CA ALA A 78 0.20 7.62 -4.90
C ALA A 78 -0.76 8.62 -4.24
N ASP A 79 -2.00 8.20 -4.04
CA ASP A 79 -3.03 8.95 -3.32
C ASP A 79 -2.95 8.68 -1.82
N GLY A 80 -2.54 7.47 -1.44
CA GLY A 80 -2.40 7.04 -0.06
C GLY A 80 -1.14 6.23 0.20
N VAL A 81 -0.61 6.33 1.44
CA VAL A 81 0.57 5.58 1.89
C VAL A 81 0.33 5.02 3.28
N PHE A 82 0.54 3.73 3.44
CA PHE A 82 0.66 3.09 4.75
C PHE A 82 2.13 2.96 5.12
N PHE A 83 2.49 3.48 6.29
CA PHE A 83 3.78 3.22 6.92
C PHE A 83 3.61 2.08 7.91
N VAL A 84 4.09 0.91 7.54
CA VAL A 84 3.88 -0.33 8.29
C VAL A 84 5.11 -0.69 9.10
N PHE A 85 4.93 -0.95 10.39
CA PHE A 85 5.92 -1.54 11.26
C PHE A 85 5.35 -2.74 12.01
N ASP A 86 6.22 -3.57 12.59
CA ASP A 86 5.88 -4.72 13.42
C ASP A 86 5.95 -4.32 14.91
N VAL A 87 4.85 -4.48 15.65
CA VAL A 87 4.80 -4.12 17.08
C VAL A 87 5.75 -4.95 17.95
N THR A 88 6.28 -6.05 17.42
CA THR A 88 7.28 -6.91 18.08
C THR A 88 8.72 -6.54 17.71
N ASN A 89 8.92 -5.56 16.80
CA ASN A 89 10.24 -5.17 16.30
C ASN A 89 10.49 -3.68 16.47
N LYS A 90 11.32 -3.35 17.48
CA LYS A 90 11.67 -1.96 17.79
C LYS A 90 12.34 -1.24 16.62
N ASN A 91 13.22 -1.92 15.88
CA ASN A 91 13.94 -1.30 14.78
C ASN A 91 12.99 -0.89 13.65
N SER A 92 12.01 -1.72 13.31
CA SER A 92 11.02 -1.37 12.28
C SER A 92 10.19 -0.14 12.66
N PHE A 93 9.92 0.06 13.95
CA PHE A 93 9.25 1.26 14.46
C PHE A 93 10.15 2.49 14.37
N GLU A 94 11.42 2.39 14.75
CA GLU A 94 12.39 3.49 14.67
C GLU A 94 12.66 3.89 13.21
N ASN A 95 12.66 2.93 12.29
CA ASN A 95 12.87 3.14 10.86
C ASN A 95 11.70 3.84 10.16
N ILE A 96 10.52 3.96 10.79
CA ILE A 96 9.41 4.77 10.23
C ILE A 96 9.87 6.20 9.89
N LYS A 97 10.73 6.79 10.72
CA LYS A 97 11.31 8.11 10.44
C LYS A 97 12.17 8.15 9.18
N VAL A 98 12.89 7.06 8.90
CA VAL A 98 13.72 6.94 7.69
C VAL A 98 12.81 6.88 6.45
N TRP A 99 11.75 6.07 6.50
CA TRP A 99 10.77 5.95 5.42
C TRP A 99 10.03 7.26 5.16
N LEU A 100 9.63 8.00 6.21
CA LEU A 100 8.98 9.30 6.08
C LEU A 100 9.86 10.38 5.43
N ASN A 101 11.18 10.30 5.63
CA ASN A 101 12.14 11.26 5.10
C ASN A 101 12.72 10.87 3.73
N GLU A 102 12.26 9.78 3.11
CA GLU A 102 12.64 9.48 1.73
C GLU A 102 12.18 10.59 0.79
N PRO A 103 13.05 11.16 -0.06
CA PRO A 103 12.72 12.29 -0.91
C PRO A 103 11.45 12.06 -1.73
N GLN A 104 11.30 10.88 -2.32
CA GLN A 104 10.14 10.52 -3.12
C GLN A 104 8.84 10.44 -2.30
N VAL A 105 8.93 10.13 -1.00
CA VAL A 105 7.79 10.09 -0.08
C VAL A 105 7.43 11.49 0.42
N VAL A 106 8.43 12.33 0.66
CA VAL A 106 8.25 13.74 1.07
C VAL A 106 7.51 14.52 -0.03
N GLU A 107 7.85 14.29 -1.29
CA GLU A 107 7.23 14.95 -2.45
C GLU A 107 5.79 14.49 -2.75
N LEU A 108 5.33 13.40 -2.12
CA LEU A 108 3.96 12.89 -2.35
C LEU A 108 2.92 13.76 -1.63
N ASN A 109 2.02 14.34 -2.41
CA ASN A 109 0.79 14.95 -1.89
C ASN A 109 -0.26 13.85 -1.64
N SER A 110 0.04 12.95 -0.69
CA SER A 110 -0.76 11.77 -0.39
C SER A 110 -1.24 11.76 1.05
N GLN A 111 -2.37 11.10 1.31
CA GLN A 111 -2.79 10.79 2.67
C GLN A 111 -1.89 9.69 3.24
N LYS A 112 -1.54 9.82 4.52
CA LYS A 112 -0.58 8.92 5.17
C LYS A 112 -1.18 8.36 6.45
N ILE A 113 -1.01 7.06 6.68
CA ILE A 113 -1.44 6.37 7.91
C ILE A 113 -0.26 5.57 8.47
N LEU A 114 -0.06 5.63 9.78
CA LEU A 114 0.88 4.79 10.52
C LEU A 114 0.18 3.49 10.95
N VAL A 115 0.78 2.33 10.64
CA VAL A 115 0.20 1.01 10.90
C VAL A 115 1.14 0.15 11.72
N GLY A 116 0.75 -0.17 12.96
CA GLY A 116 1.41 -1.15 13.81
C GLY A 116 0.79 -2.53 13.59
N ASN A 117 1.49 -3.42 12.89
CA ASN A 117 1.00 -4.75 12.56
C ASN A 117 1.48 -5.83 13.55
N LYS A 118 0.87 -7.00 13.48
CA LYS A 118 1.13 -8.22 14.29
C LYS A 118 0.71 -8.09 15.76
N ILE A 119 -0.38 -7.39 16.04
CA ILE A 119 -0.89 -7.21 17.41
C ILE A 119 -1.39 -8.51 18.05
N ASP A 120 -1.59 -9.55 17.27
CA ASP A 120 -1.87 -10.92 17.73
C ASP A 120 -0.72 -11.52 18.55
N LEU A 121 0.53 -11.06 18.34
CA LEU A 121 1.74 -11.52 19.05
C LEU A 121 1.92 -10.77 20.38
N LYS A 122 0.92 -10.83 21.26
CA LYS A 122 0.85 -10.06 22.52
C LYS A 122 2.06 -10.24 23.42
N GLU A 123 2.53 -11.48 23.57
CA GLU A 123 3.66 -11.82 24.44
C GLU A 123 5.02 -11.34 23.90
N GLN A 124 5.09 -11.06 22.59
CA GLN A 124 6.30 -10.59 21.93
C GLN A 124 6.29 -9.08 21.69
N ARG A 125 5.21 -8.40 22.07
CA ARG A 125 5.05 -6.96 21.86
C ARG A 125 6.13 -6.17 22.60
N VAL A 126 6.81 -5.28 21.88
CA VAL A 126 7.82 -4.34 22.42
C VAL A 126 7.44 -2.87 22.21
N ILE A 127 6.49 -2.60 21.31
CA ILE A 127 5.95 -1.25 21.07
C ILE A 127 4.52 -1.20 21.61
N SER A 128 4.30 -0.38 22.64
CA SER A 128 2.95 -0.17 23.18
C SER A 128 2.10 0.69 22.27
N LYS A 129 0.78 0.60 22.43
CA LYS A 129 -0.18 1.39 21.66
C LYS A 129 0.04 2.89 21.90
N GLU A 130 0.25 3.29 23.15
CA GLU A 130 0.49 4.68 23.55
C GLU A 130 1.72 5.25 22.84
N LYS A 131 2.82 4.46 22.79
CA LYS A 131 4.06 4.88 22.12
C LYS A 131 3.87 5.06 20.61
N MET A 132 3.05 4.22 19.98
CA MET A 132 2.67 4.38 18.58
C MET A 132 1.83 5.65 18.38
N GLU A 133 0.83 5.87 19.24
CA GLU A 133 -0.04 7.04 19.20
C GLU A 133 0.75 8.34 19.41
N GLU A 134 1.67 8.37 20.37
CA GLU A 134 2.60 9.49 20.58
C GLU A 134 3.42 9.82 19.32
N LEU A 135 3.94 8.77 18.64
CA LEU A 135 4.63 8.98 17.37
C LEU A 135 3.67 9.54 16.32
N GLY A 136 2.47 8.96 16.17
CA GLY A 136 1.45 9.41 15.23
C GLY A 136 1.14 10.91 15.39
N VAL A 137 0.89 11.35 16.63
CA VAL A 137 0.67 12.77 16.96
C VAL A 137 1.90 13.62 16.56
N LYS A 138 3.11 13.17 16.91
CA LYS A 138 4.34 13.90 16.63
C LYS A 138 4.62 14.11 15.14
N ILE A 139 4.25 13.14 14.32
CA ILE A 139 4.43 13.20 12.85
C ILE A 139 3.16 13.61 12.10
N ASN A 140 2.10 13.97 12.84
CA ASN A 140 0.78 14.37 12.32
C ASN A 140 0.15 13.31 11.40
N LEU A 141 0.20 12.05 11.81
CA LEU A 141 -0.43 10.92 11.12
C LEU A 141 -1.45 10.22 12.03
N VAL A 142 -2.56 9.81 11.43
CA VAL A 142 -3.48 8.87 12.10
C VAL A 142 -2.78 7.53 12.22
N SER A 143 -2.95 6.85 13.36
CA SER A 143 -2.32 5.57 13.63
C SER A 143 -3.35 4.47 13.91
N PHE A 144 -3.07 3.27 13.42
CA PHE A 144 -3.90 2.07 13.61
C PHE A 144 -3.04 0.88 13.99
N GLU A 145 -3.59 0.05 14.85
CA GLU A 145 -3.04 -1.28 15.11
C GLU A 145 -3.80 -2.33 14.30
N THR A 146 -3.07 -3.30 13.74
CA THR A 146 -3.64 -4.35 12.88
C THR A 146 -3.05 -5.72 13.17
N SER A 147 -3.79 -6.76 12.80
CA SER A 147 -3.24 -8.10 12.64
C SER A 147 -3.64 -8.67 11.28
N ALA A 148 -2.68 -8.87 10.40
CA ALA A 148 -2.91 -9.60 9.15
C ALA A 148 -3.30 -11.07 9.41
N LYS A 149 -2.86 -11.66 10.53
CA LYS A 149 -3.17 -13.05 10.92
C LYS A 149 -4.64 -13.20 11.27
N THR A 150 -5.16 -12.36 12.17
CA THR A 150 -6.56 -12.43 12.64
C THR A 150 -7.53 -11.68 11.74
N GLY A 151 -7.05 -10.72 10.95
CA GLY A 151 -7.86 -9.78 10.16
C GLY A 151 -8.26 -8.53 10.93
N GLU A 152 -7.88 -8.40 12.22
CA GLU A 152 -8.25 -7.28 13.08
C GLU A 152 -7.80 -5.95 12.47
N ASN A 153 -8.76 -5.02 12.32
CA ASN A 153 -8.62 -3.67 11.76
C ASN A 153 -8.07 -3.58 10.32
N VAL A 154 -7.93 -4.71 9.61
CA VAL A 154 -7.38 -4.69 8.24
C VAL A 154 -8.34 -4.00 7.26
N GLU A 155 -9.62 -4.34 7.28
CA GLU A 155 -10.64 -3.68 6.44
C GLU A 155 -10.77 -2.19 6.81
N GLU A 156 -10.68 -1.87 8.10
CA GLU A 156 -10.82 -0.52 8.63
C GLU A 156 -9.75 0.44 8.08
N ILE A 157 -8.48 0.03 8.07
CA ILE A 157 -7.40 0.92 7.60
C ILE A 157 -7.55 1.26 6.12
N PHE A 158 -7.97 0.31 5.27
CA PHE A 158 -8.17 0.56 3.83
C PHE A 158 -9.39 1.42 3.57
N THR A 159 -10.46 1.25 4.34
CA THR A 159 -11.62 2.15 4.30
C THR A 159 -11.23 3.55 4.73
N LYS A 160 -10.48 3.65 5.84
CA LYS A 160 -10.07 4.95 6.41
C LYS A 160 -9.18 5.75 5.47
N ILE A 161 -8.20 5.12 4.81
CA ILE A 161 -7.36 5.86 3.87
C ILE A 161 -8.15 6.35 2.65
N ALA A 162 -9.09 5.55 2.16
CA ALA A 162 -9.99 5.97 1.08
C ALA A 162 -10.85 7.18 1.48
N GLU A 163 -11.41 7.17 2.69
CA GLU A 163 -12.15 8.32 3.24
C GLU A 163 -11.28 9.58 3.32
N LEU A 164 -10.06 9.47 3.85
CA LEU A 164 -9.12 10.59 3.96
C LEU A 164 -8.75 11.15 2.59
N ILE A 165 -8.52 10.30 1.60
CA ILE A 165 -8.21 10.73 0.24
C ILE A 165 -9.39 11.50 -0.36
N LEU A 166 -10.59 10.96 -0.24
CA LEU A 166 -11.79 11.58 -0.83
C LEU A 166 -12.17 12.87 -0.13
N SER A 167 -12.00 12.97 1.19
CA SER A 167 -12.30 14.20 1.94
C SER A 167 -11.40 15.37 1.59
N ASN A 168 -10.20 15.09 1.09
CA ASN A 168 -9.21 16.11 0.72
C ASN A 168 -9.21 16.45 -0.77
N LYS A 169 -10.00 15.76 -1.59
CA LYS A 169 -10.13 16.09 -3.03
C LYS A 169 -11.44 16.83 -3.30
N SER A 170 -11.36 17.90 -4.08
CA SER A 170 -12.54 18.58 -4.59
C SER A 170 -13.34 17.67 -5.54
N GLU A 171 -14.63 17.94 -5.74
CA GLU A 171 -15.45 17.17 -6.68
C GLU A 171 -14.88 17.16 -8.10
N ASP A 172 -14.22 18.24 -8.51
CA ASP A 172 -13.60 18.34 -9.83
C ASP A 172 -12.29 17.56 -9.94
N GLU A 173 -11.48 17.49 -8.89
CA GLU A 173 -10.31 16.61 -8.82
C GLU A 173 -10.71 15.15 -8.79
N VAL A 174 -11.77 14.82 -8.08
CA VAL A 174 -12.38 13.50 -8.11
C VAL A 174 -12.82 13.15 -9.54
N LYS A 175 -13.44 14.06 -10.29
CA LYS A 175 -13.83 13.86 -11.70
C LYS A 175 -12.62 13.71 -12.64
N GLN A 176 -11.52 14.41 -12.38
CA GLN A 176 -10.28 14.29 -13.18
C GLN A 176 -9.59 12.93 -13.01
N LEU A 177 -9.77 12.25 -11.88
CA LEU A 177 -9.32 10.86 -11.72
C LEU A 177 -9.98 9.93 -12.76
N TYR A 178 -11.21 10.25 -13.22
CA TYR A 178 -11.90 9.51 -14.28
C TYR A 178 -11.23 9.57 -15.65
N SER A 179 -10.54 10.68 -15.96
CA SER A 179 -10.04 10.91 -17.32
C SER A 179 -8.62 10.38 -17.55
N LYS A 180 -7.82 10.25 -16.50
CA LYS A 180 -6.40 9.84 -16.61
C LYS A 180 -6.22 8.35 -16.86
N ASP A 181 -7.12 7.49 -16.35
CA ASP A 181 -6.92 6.04 -16.42
C ASP A 181 -7.34 5.41 -17.75
N LYS A 182 -8.18 6.07 -18.56
CA LYS A 182 -8.45 5.58 -19.92
C LYS A 182 -7.21 5.58 -20.82
N GLN A 183 -6.21 6.41 -20.54
CA GLN A 183 -4.96 6.47 -21.32
C GLN A 183 -3.90 5.47 -20.87
N ASN A 184 -3.86 5.09 -19.58
CA ASN A 184 -2.84 4.16 -19.07
C ASN A 184 -3.18 2.69 -19.36
N ILE A 185 -4.46 2.33 -19.46
CA ILE A 185 -4.89 0.96 -19.78
C ILE A 185 -4.59 0.62 -21.25
N SER A 186 -4.60 1.61 -22.17
CA SER A 186 -4.27 1.39 -23.57
C SER A 186 -2.78 1.05 -23.80
N ILE A 187 -1.87 1.57 -22.98
CA ILE A 187 -0.43 1.33 -23.11
C ILE A 187 -0.05 -0.09 -22.66
N VAL A 188 -0.66 -0.61 -21.60
CA VAL A 188 -0.37 -1.96 -21.10
C VAL A 188 -0.96 -3.06 -22.01
N SER A 189 -2.06 -2.79 -22.74
CA SER A 189 -2.67 -3.74 -23.66
C SER A 189 -1.93 -3.83 -25.01
N GLU A 190 -1.17 -2.81 -25.42
CA GLU A 190 -0.39 -2.82 -26.65
C GLU A 190 0.95 -3.55 -26.54
N GLU A 191 1.58 -3.55 -25.36
CA GLU A 191 2.83 -4.28 -25.12
C GLU A 191 2.65 -5.80 -25.02
N SER A 192 1.45 -6.29 -24.70
CA SER A 192 1.16 -7.74 -24.61
C SER A 192 0.80 -8.42 -25.94
N SER A 193 0.60 -7.66 -27.01
CA SER A 193 0.21 -8.21 -28.34
C SER A 193 1.34 -8.25 -29.39
N GLY A 194 2.57 -7.89 -29.03
CA GLY A 194 3.71 -7.65 -29.94
C GLY A 194 4.68 -8.80 -30.18
N THR A 195 4.44 -10.05 -29.74
CA THR A 195 5.38 -11.14 -30.03
C THR A 195 4.80 -12.15 -31.03
N LYS A 196 4.76 -11.76 -32.31
CA LYS A 196 4.63 -12.74 -33.39
C LYS A 196 5.98 -13.45 -33.56
N ILE A 197 6.07 -14.67 -33.11
CA ILE A 197 7.19 -15.57 -33.43
C ILE A 197 7.08 -15.95 -34.89
N ASN A 198 7.95 -15.38 -35.71
CA ASN A 198 8.15 -15.81 -37.10
C ASN A 198 8.83 -17.19 -37.12
N LYS A 199 8.05 -18.23 -37.33
CA LYS A 199 8.60 -19.55 -37.77
C LYS A 199 8.87 -19.47 -39.25
N GLN A 200 10.12 -19.28 -39.63
CA GLN A 200 10.55 -19.57 -40.99
C GLN A 200 12.01 -20.05 -41.01
N CYS A 201 12.14 -21.22 -41.59
CA CYS A 201 13.31 -21.82 -42.26
C CYS A 201 14.26 -22.69 -41.44
N CYS A 202 14.12 -23.98 -41.63
CA CYS A 202 15.27 -24.77 -42.16
C CYS A 202 14.73 -25.74 -43.20
N ALA A 203 15.11 -25.52 -44.42
CA ALA A 203 15.30 -26.54 -45.44
C ALA A 203 16.79 -26.85 -45.49
#